data_6be36b3d2e9c9e363cb8999486bc3e79
#
_entry.id   6be36b3d2e9c9e363cb8999486bc3e79
#
_cell.length_a   1.000
_cell.length_b   1.000
_cell.length_c   1.000
_cell.angle_alpha   90.00
_cell.angle_beta   90.00
_cell.angle_gamma   90.00
#
_symmetry.space_group_name_H-M   'P 1'
#
loop_
_entity.id
_entity.type
_entity.pdbx_description
1 polymer ?
#
loop_
_entity_poly.entity_id
_entity_poly.type
_entity_poly.pdbx_seq_one_letter_code
_entity_poly.pdbx_strand_id
1 'polypeptide(L)'
;MKTLTFTLAVGLLILAPTTRAAEQKTKGTGKPHAVSLDADQLQWGDAPPSLPKGAQVAVLHGDPSKKGPFAIRLKMPAGYKIPPHWHTQDENLTIVSGTFVLHMGDAMDAAAHTFTAGGFHFLPGKAHHAAEATDETVVQIHGNGPFDIHYLNPADDPTKSAAAQ
;
A
#
# COMPACT_ATOMS: atom_id res chain seq x y z
N MET A 1 -14.02 -70.74 34.71
CA MET A 1 -14.90 -69.72 34.20
C MET A 1 -14.07 -68.46 34.07
N LYS A 2 -13.69 -68.05 32.86
CA LYS A 2 -12.86 -66.86 32.58
C LYS A 2 -13.80 -65.80 32.00
N THR A 3 -14.03 -64.75 32.74
CA THR A 3 -14.79 -63.55 32.33
C THR A 3 -13.91 -62.63 31.48
N LEU A 4 -14.32 -62.38 30.26
CA LEU A 4 -13.65 -61.50 29.31
C LEU A 4 -14.31 -60.13 29.41
N THR A 5 -13.59 -59.13 29.91
CA THR A 5 -14.09 -57.76 29.95
C THR A 5 -13.71 -57.01 28.67
N PHE A 6 -14.73 -56.58 27.94
CA PHE A 6 -14.56 -55.78 26.73
C PHE A 6 -14.55 -54.30 27.09
N THR A 7 -13.43 -53.61 26.89
CA THR A 7 -13.33 -52.17 27.10
C THR A 7 -13.62 -51.45 25.78
N LEU A 8 -14.71 -50.73 25.75
CA LEU A 8 -15.13 -49.92 24.59
C LEU A 8 -14.40 -48.57 24.64
N ALA A 9 -13.44 -48.32 23.74
CA ALA A 9 -12.79 -47.02 23.56
C ALA A 9 -13.67 -46.12 22.70
N VAL A 10 -14.27 -45.11 23.30
CA VAL A 10 -14.98 -44.04 22.59
C VAL A 10 -13.97 -43.02 22.09
N GLY A 11 -13.66 -43.05 20.82
CA GLY A 11 -12.84 -42.01 20.15
C GLY A 11 -13.62 -40.71 19.95
N LEU A 12 -13.25 -39.67 20.67
CA LEU A 12 -13.79 -38.33 20.54
C LEU A 12 -13.16 -37.66 19.30
N LEU A 13 -13.89 -37.57 18.21
CA LEU A 13 -13.47 -36.89 16.98
C LEU A 13 -13.65 -35.37 17.17
N ILE A 14 -12.56 -34.66 17.44
CA ILE A 14 -12.57 -33.19 17.53
C ILE A 14 -12.56 -32.61 16.12
N LEU A 15 -13.73 -32.17 15.64
CA LEU A 15 -13.82 -31.37 14.42
C LEU A 15 -13.33 -29.95 14.73
N ALA A 16 -12.17 -29.57 14.19
CA ALA A 16 -11.71 -28.19 14.21
C ALA A 16 -12.58 -27.35 13.25
N PRO A 17 -13.06 -26.18 13.68
CA PRO A 17 -13.77 -25.29 12.74
C PRO A 17 -12.77 -24.68 11.77
N THR A 18 -12.88 -25.03 10.50
CA THR A 18 -12.23 -24.32 9.41
C THR A 18 -12.89 -22.96 9.25
N THR A 19 -12.28 -21.92 9.78
CA THR A 19 -12.68 -20.53 9.49
C THR A 19 -12.33 -20.22 8.03
N ARG A 20 -13.30 -20.37 7.16
CA ARG A 20 -13.24 -19.92 5.78
C ARG A 20 -13.27 -18.40 5.80
N ALA A 21 -12.13 -17.77 5.51
CA ALA A 21 -12.07 -16.34 5.27
C ALA A 21 -13.05 -16.00 4.13
N ALA A 22 -14.07 -15.23 4.46
CA ALA A 22 -15.04 -14.77 3.48
C ALA A 22 -14.35 -13.73 2.58
N GLU A 23 -14.04 -14.15 1.36
CA GLU A 23 -13.61 -13.27 0.28
C GLU A 23 -14.78 -12.33 -0.05
N GLN A 24 -14.75 -11.12 0.50
CA GLN A 24 -15.75 -10.10 0.25
C GLN A 24 -15.55 -9.54 -1.16
N LYS A 25 -16.12 -10.24 -2.16
CA LYS A 25 -16.26 -9.75 -3.53
C LYS A 25 -17.30 -8.63 -3.55
N THR A 26 -16.89 -7.39 -3.31
CA THR A 26 -17.73 -6.22 -3.53
C THR A 26 -17.87 -5.99 -5.04
N LYS A 27 -18.97 -6.46 -5.63
CA LYS A 27 -19.42 -6.01 -6.95
C LYS A 27 -19.92 -4.56 -6.81
N GLY A 28 -19.05 -3.60 -7.10
CA GLY A 28 -19.41 -2.18 -7.09
C GLY A 28 -20.27 -1.78 -8.29
N THR A 29 -21.58 -1.81 -8.14
CA THR A 29 -22.56 -1.11 -8.99
C THR A 29 -23.49 -0.25 -8.13
N GLY A 30 -23.00 0.25 -7.00
CA GLY A 30 -23.73 1.14 -6.09
C GLY A 30 -23.41 2.61 -6.38
N LYS A 31 -24.38 3.50 -6.11
CA LYS A 31 -24.14 4.95 -6.03
C LYS A 31 -22.99 5.22 -5.07
N PRO A 32 -22.17 6.27 -5.32
CA PRO A 32 -21.13 6.65 -4.36
C PRO A 32 -21.74 6.86 -2.97
N HIS A 33 -21.16 6.24 -1.96
CA HIS A 33 -21.54 6.43 -0.56
C HIS A 33 -20.56 7.38 0.11
N ALA A 34 -21.05 8.18 1.06
CA ALA A 34 -20.17 8.98 1.90
C ALA A 34 -19.24 8.04 2.71
N VAL A 35 -17.98 8.40 2.78
CA VAL A 35 -16.95 7.72 3.58
C VAL A 35 -16.48 8.68 4.67
N SER A 36 -16.47 8.21 5.91
CA SER A 36 -15.90 8.93 7.06
C SER A 36 -15.06 7.94 7.85
N LEU A 37 -13.77 8.24 8.01
CA LEU A 37 -12.79 7.37 8.67
C LEU A 37 -11.95 8.20 9.62
N ASP A 38 -11.93 7.81 10.89
CA ASP A 38 -10.94 8.30 11.84
C ASP A 38 -9.59 7.57 11.65
N ALA A 39 -8.52 8.13 12.18
CA ALA A 39 -7.17 7.61 11.95
C ALA A 39 -6.97 6.18 12.47
N ASP A 40 -7.66 5.80 13.54
CA ASP A 40 -7.63 4.48 14.16
C ASP A 40 -8.48 3.42 13.42
N GLN A 41 -9.33 3.88 12.49
CA GLN A 41 -10.15 3.01 11.64
C GLN A 41 -9.46 2.58 10.34
N LEU A 42 -8.27 3.13 10.06
CA LEU A 42 -7.54 2.82 8.84
C LEU A 42 -7.04 1.37 8.85
N GLN A 43 -7.35 0.66 7.78
CA GLN A 43 -6.89 -0.71 7.57
C GLN A 43 -5.57 -0.67 6.80
N TRP A 44 -4.46 -0.85 7.51
CA TRP A 44 -3.14 -0.89 6.92
C TRP A 44 -2.79 -2.29 6.43
N GLY A 45 -2.28 -2.39 5.22
CA GLY A 45 -1.73 -3.61 4.64
C GLY A 45 -0.38 -3.32 3.99
N ASP A 46 0.31 -4.36 3.54
CA ASP A 46 1.55 -4.18 2.80
C ASP A 46 1.33 -3.35 1.53
N ALA A 47 2.27 -2.47 1.21
CA ALA A 47 2.25 -1.73 -0.04
C ALA A 47 2.36 -2.69 -1.25
N PRO A 48 1.86 -2.27 -2.44
CA PRO A 48 1.98 -3.07 -3.65
C PRO A 48 3.43 -3.50 -3.92
N PRO A 49 3.66 -4.68 -4.52
CA PRO A 49 5.01 -5.18 -4.80
C PRO A 49 5.82 -4.31 -5.76
N SER A 50 5.17 -3.36 -6.43
CA SER A 50 5.83 -2.33 -7.26
C SER A 50 6.52 -1.24 -6.44
N LEU A 51 6.29 -1.17 -5.13
CA LEU A 51 7.05 -0.30 -4.22
C LEU A 51 8.12 -1.10 -3.48
N PRO A 52 9.23 -0.47 -3.09
CA PRO A 52 10.23 -1.09 -2.20
C PRO A 52 9.56 -1.64 -0.93
N LYS A 53 10.09 -2.74 -0.39
CA LYS A 53 9.54 -3.39 0.81
C LYS A 53 9.62 -2.47 2.04
N GLY A 54 8.63 -2.59 2.94
CA GLY A 54 8.60 -1.91 4.23
C GLY A 54 7.53 -0.84 4.36
N ALA A 55 7.02 -0.30 3.27
CA ALA A 55 5.88 0.59 3.33
C ALA A 55 4.56 -0.15 3.51
N GLN A 56 3.57 0.55 4.08
CA GLN A 56 2.20 0.09 4.23
C GLN A 56 1.23 1.05 3.53
N VAL A 57 0.13 0.52 3.03
CA VAL A 57 -0.92 1.32 2.39
C VAL A 57 -2.27 1.11 3.10
N ALA A 58 -3.04 2.19 3.20
CA ALA A 58 -4.45 2.15 3.59
C ALA A 58 -5.28 2.83 2.49
N VAL A 59 -6.27 2.12 1.96
CA VAL A 59 -7.21 2.70 0.99
C VAL A 59 -8.31 3.43 1.75
N LEU A 60 -8.45 4.73 1.50
CA LEU A 60 -9.47 5.57 2.11
C LEU A 60 -10.75 5.58 1.27
N HIS A 61 -10.58 5.65 -0.06
CA HIS A 61 -11.69 5.72 -1.00
C HIS A 61 -11.23 5.21 -2.37
N GLY A 62 -12.16 4.59 -3.11
CA GLY A 62 -11.92 4.13 -4.47
C GLY A 62 -10.99 2.91 -4.55
N ASP A 63 -10.43 2.72 -5.75
CA ASP A 63 -9.49 1.65 -6.05
C ASP A 63 -8.39 2.22 -6.94
N PRO A 64 -7.15 2.40 -6.44
CA PRO A 64 -6.07 3.00 -7.21
C PRO A 64 -5.68 2.19 -8.45
N SER A 65 -6.06 0.92 -8.54
CA SER A 65 -5.78 0.07 -9.71
C SER A 65 -6.79 0.23 -10.84
N LYS A 66 -7.90 0.94 -10.60
CA LYS A 66 -9.01 1.09 -11.55
C LYS A 66 -9.21 2.53 -11.98
N LYS A 67 -9.90 2.72 -13.10
CA LYS A 67 -10.34 4.06 -13.54
C LYS A 67 -11.30 4.68 -12.52
N GLY A 68 -11.06 5.93 -12.19
CA GLY A 68 -11.89 6.73 -11.30
C GLY A 68 -11.11 7.34 -10.14
N PRO A 69 -11.77 8.15 -9.32
CA PRO A 69 -11.13 8.81 -8.21
C PRO A 69 -10.75 7.82 -7.12
N PHE A 70 -9.57 8.04 -6.52
CA PHE A 70 -9.10 7.30 -5.36
C PHE A 70 -8.45 8.23 -4.33
N ALA A 71 -8.37 7.77 -3.10
CA ALA A 71 -7.52 8.33 -2.05
C ALA A 71 -6.91 7.18 -1.23
N ILE A 72 -5.61 7.25 -1.02
CA ILE A 72 -4.85 6.29 -0.21
C ILE A 72 -3.96 7.02 0.78
N ARG A 73 -3.56 6.36 1.85
CA ARG A 73 -2.40 6.76 2.65
C ARG A 73 -1.29 5.74 2.48
N LEU A 74 -0.08 6.26 2.36
CA LEU A 74 1.15 5.47 2.35
C LEU A 74 1.93 5.81 3.62
N LYS A 75 2.29 4.80 4.40
CA LYS A 75 3.15 4.91 5.58
C LYS A 75 4.50 4.30 5.25
N MET A 76 5.53 5.10 5.41
CA MET A 76 6.92 4.78 5.08
C MET A 76 7.76 4.80 6.35
N PRO A 77 8.56 3.78 6.64
CA PRO A 77 9.50 3.81 7.77
C PRO A 77 10.62 4.83 7.54
N ALA A 78 11.33 5.20 8.60
CA ALA A 78 12.50 6.07 8.50
C ALA A 78 13.53 5.50 7.52
N GLY A 79 14.08 6.36 6.67
CA GLY A 79 15.05 6.01 5.63
C GLY A 79 14.47 5.31 4.39
N TYR A 80 13.14 5.22 4.28
CA TYR A 80 12.50 4.63 3.12
C TYR A 80 12.70 5.49 1.88
N LYS A 81 13.05 4.85 0.76
CA LYS A 81 13.33 5.53 -0.51
C LYS A 81 12.52 4.91 -1.63
N ILE A 82 11.98 5.77 -2.49
CA ILE A 82 11.39 5.38 -3.77
C ILE A 82 12.31 5.95 -4.84
N PRO A 83 13.05 5.10 -5.56
CA PRO A 83 13.99 5.52 -6.61
C PRO A 83 13.32 6.35 -7.71
N PRO A 84 14.11 7.02 -8.58
CA PRO A 84 13.56 7.84 -9.66
C PRO A 84 12.54 7.12 -10.52
N HIS A 85 11.36 7.71 -10.61
CA HIS A 85 10.19 7.14 -11.26
C HIS A 85 9.25 8.23 -11.79
N TRP A 86 8.18 7.80 -12.43
CA TRP A 86 7.06 8.64 -12.86
C TRP A 86 5.75 7.85 -12.81
N HIS A 87 4.63 8.55 -12.83
CA HIS A 87 3.28 7.99 -12.90
C HIS A 87 2.60 8.37 -14.22
N THR A 88 1.73 7.53 -14.76
CA THR A 88 0.94 7.87 -15.96
C THR A 88 -0.03 9.01 -15.67
N GLN A 89 -0.61 9.02 -14.47
CA GLN A 89 -1.59 10.02 -14.02
C GLN A 89 -0.92 11.09 -13.16
N ASP A 90 -1.65 12.19 -12.96
CA ASP A 90 -1.25 13.24 -12.04
C ASP A 90 -1.24 12.72 -10.59
N GLU A 91 -0.28 13.20 -9.80
CA GLU A 91 -0.17 12.92 -8.38
C GLU A 91 -0.48 14.18 -7.56
N ASN A 92 -1.41 14.04 -6.61
CA ASN A 92 -1.63 15.02 -5.55
C ASN A 92 -1.23 14.36 -4.23
N LEU A 93 -0.25 14.92 -3.52
CA LEU A 93 0.27 14.35 -2.29
C LEU A 93 0.28 15.38 -1.18
N THR A 94 -0.26 14.98 -0.02
CA THR A 94 -0.24 15.76 1.21
C THR A 94 0.52 15.00 2.30
N ILE A 95 1.44 15.65 2.98
CA ILE A 95 2.14 15.08 4.11
C ILE A 95 1.22 15.14 5.33
N VAL A 96 0.85 13.98 5.87
CA VAL A 96 0.00 13.85 7.06
C VAL A 96 0.84 13.93 8.34
N SER A 97 2.00 13.27 8.34
CA SER A 97 2.97 13.29 9.45
C SER A 97 4.37 12.95 8.94
N GLY A 98 5.38 13.31 9.73
CA GLY A 98 6.77 13.03 9.41
C GLY A 98 7.38 14.03 8.44
N THR A 99 8.51 13.65 7.83
CA THR A 99 9.32 14.47 6.93
C THR A 99 9.55 13.76 5.60
N PHE A 100 9.03 14.36 4.54
CA PHE A 100 9.08 13.85 3.18
C PHE A 100 10.01 14.70 2.32
N VAL A 101 10.95 14.08 1.64
CA VAL A 101 11.88 14.74 0.70
C VAL A 101 11.53 14.31 -0.71
N LEU A 102 11.20 15.29 -1.56
CA LEU A 102 10.93 15.11 -2.98
C LEU A 102 12.13 15.59 -3.78
N HIS A 103 12.65 14.73 -4.63
CA HIS A 103 13.71 15.03 -5.59
C HIS A 103 13.11 15.09 -6.99
N MET A 104 13.21 16.24 -7.66
CA MET A 104 12.69 16.41 -9.02
C MET A 104 13.75 16.08 -10.05
N GLY A 105 13.40 15.24 -11.04
CA GLY A 105 14.28 14.81 -12.13
C GLY A 105 14.68 13.33 -12.03
N ASP A 106 15.80 13.00 -12.64
CA ASP A 106 16.16 11.61 -12.96
C ASP A 106 17.06 10.94 -11.93
N ALA A 107 17.43 11.65 -10.84
CA ALA A 107 18.38 11.16 -9.85
C ALA A 107 17.99 11.56 -8.42
N MET A 108 18.42 10.74 -7.44
CA MET A 108 18.19 10.97 -6.00
C MET A 108 18.99 12.17 -5.45
N ASP A 109 20.01 12.65 -6.14
CA ASP A 109 20.80 13.83 -5.79
C ASP A 109 20.34 15.10 -6.53
N ALA A 110 19.26 15.02 -7.29
CA ALA A 110 18.62 16.17 -7.92
C ALA A 110 18.10 17.17 -6.87
N ALA A 111 17.70 18.35 -7.36
CA ALA A 111 17.15 19.40 -6.50
C ALA A 111 16.02 18.84 -5.61
N ALA A 112 16.22 18.93 -4.30
CA ALA A 112 15.33 18.37 -3.30
C ALA A 112 14.51 19.47 -2.63
N HIS A 113 13.24 19.13 -2.34
CA HIS A 113 12.38 19.93 -1.48
C HIS A 113 11.90 19.08 -0.30
N THR A 114 12.10 19.62 0.91
CA THR A 114 11.68 18.94 2.14
C THR A 114 10.34 19.48 2.59
N PHE A 115 9.38 18.57 2.79
CA PHE A 115 8.06 18.85 3.30
C PHE A 115 7.89 18.27 4.71
N THR A 116 7.13 18.96 5.53
CA THR A 116 6.64 18.49 6.84
C THR A 116 5.12 18.37 6.83
N ALA A 117 4.54 17.92 7.94
CA ALA A 117 3.08 17.76 8.08
C ALA A 117 2.30 19.02 7.62
N GLY A 118 1.28 18.80 6.81
CA GLY A 118 0.49 19.87 6.16
C GLY A 118 1.06 20.34 4.80
N GLY A 119 2.29 19.95 4.44
CA GLY A 119 2.86 20.21 3.14
C GLY A 119 2.09 19.50 2.01
N PHE A 120 2.16 20.07 0.81
CA PHE A 120 1.47 19.55 -0.35
C PHE A 120 2.32 19.72 -1.61
N HIS A 121 2.26 18.76 -2.51
CA HIS A 121 2.72 18.94 -3.88
C HIS A 121 1.72 18.40 -4.91
N PHE A 122 1.81 18.93 -6.11
CA PHE A 122 1.17 18.42 -7.30
C PHE A 122 2.24 18.12 -8.35
N LEU A 123 2.21 16.90 -8.90
CA LEU A 123 3.04 16.52 -10.03
C LEU A 123 2.13 16.13 -11.21
N PRO A 124 2.32 16.74 -12.40
CA PRO A 124 1.61 16.28 -13.59
C PRO A 124 2.11 14.89 -13.98
N GLY A 125 1.26 14.14 -14.64
CA GLY A 125 1.62 12.83 -15.18
C GLY A 125 2.93 12.87 -15.97
N LYS A 126 3.75 11.83 -15.79
CA LYS A 126 5.10 11.67 -16.38
C LYS A 126 6.18 12.63 -15.84
N ALA A 127 5.91 13.42 -14.81
CA ALA A 127 6.98 14.14 -14.12
C ALA A 127 7.92 13.15 -13.44
N HIS A 128 9.21 13.22 -13.75
CA HIS A 128 10.23 12.38 -13.14
C HIS A 128 10.55 12.90 -11.74
N HIS A 129 10.54 12.01 -10.76
CA HIS A 129 10.83 12.35 -9.36
C HIS A 129 11.29 11.13 -8.57
N ALA A 130 11.86 11.39 -7.41
CA ALA A 130 12.15 10.38 -6.40
C ALA A 130 11.72 10.88 -5.04
N ALA A 131 11.55 9.98 -4.08
CA ALA A 131 11.06 10.30 -2.76
C ALA A 131 11.86 9.63 -1.66
N GLU A 132 11.96 10.32 -0.51
CA GLU A 132 12.57 9.79 0.71
C GLU A 132 11.77 10.19 1.93
N ALA A 133 11.59 9.26 2.87
CA ALA A 133 11.09 9.50 4.21
C ALA A 133 12.28 9.52 5.19
N THR A 134 12.61 10.67 5.79
CA THR A 134 13.75 10.76 6.71
C THR A 134 13.45 10.21 8.11
N ASP A 135 12.18 10.21 8.49
CA ASP A 135 11.59 9.60 9.69
C ASP A 135 10.35 8.79 9.29
N GLU A 136 9.63 8.18 10.24
CA GLU A 136 8.35 7.55 9.91
C GLU A 136 7.38 8.60 9.36
N THR A 137 7.04 8.47 8.10
CA THR A 137 6.26 9.45 7.36
C THR A 137 4.97 8.84 6.84
N VAL A 138 3.87 9.56 7.01
CA VAL A 138 2.58 9.23 6.40
C VAL A 138 2.22 10.31 5.39
N VAL A 139 1.97 9.89 4.16
CA VAL A 139 1.46 10.77 3.11
C VAL A 139 0.07 10.32 2.67
N GLN A 140 -0.74 11.26 2.20
CA GLN A 140 -2.01 10.96 1.55
C GLN A 140 -1.89 11.31 0.07
N ILE A 141 -2.16 10.32 -0.79
CA ILE A 141 -2.15 10.47 -2.24
C ILE A 141 -3.59 10.36 -2.73
N HIS A 142 -3.99 11.24 -3.64
CA HIS A 142 -5.28 11.17 -4.28
C HIS A 142 -5.19 11.60 -5.74
N GLY A 143 -6.08 11.06 -6.55
CA GLY A 143 -6.09 11.33 -8.00
C GLY A 143 -7.10 10.46 -8.72
N ASN A 144 -6.83 10.22 -10.00
CA ASN A 144 -7.58 9.28 -10.81
C ASN A 144 -6.71 8.06 -11.13
N GLY A 145 -7.25 6.87 -10.92
CA GLY A 145 -6.59 5.63 -11.32
C GLY A 145 -6.83 5.24 -12.80
N PRO A 146 -6.08 4.28 -13.33
CA PRO A 146 -5.10 3.49 -12.59
C PRO A 146 -3.86 4.31 -12.22
N PHE A 147 -3.41 4.20 -10.98
CA PHE A 147 -2.22 4.86 -10.47
C PHE A 147 -1.08 3.85 -10.44
N ASP A 148 -0.19 3.97 -11.41
CA ASP A 148 0.95 3.10 -11.67
C ASP A 148 2.26 3.75 -11.22
N ILE A 149 3.36 3.00 -11.28
CA ILE A 149 4.71 3.51 -11.07
C ILE A 149 5.65 2.93 -12.13
N HIS A 150 6.46 3.79 -12.75
CA HIS A 150 7.44 3.45 -13.78
C HIS A 150 8.82 3.91 -13.35
N TYR A 151 9.68 2.98 -12.96
CA TYR A 151 11.06 3.29 -12.58
C TYR A 151 11.90 3.65 -13.81
N LEU A 152 12.74 4.69 -13.69
CA LEU A 152 13.63 5.11 -14.76
C LEU A 152 14.73 4.07 -15.01
N ASN A 153 15.29 3.52 -13.94
CA ASN A 153 16.21 2.39 -14.03
C ASN A 153 15.43 1.08 -13.78
N PRO A 154 15.36 0.16 -14.76
CA PRO A 154 14.65 -1.11 -14.57
C PRO A 154 15.19 -1.99 -13.41
N ALA A 155 16.41 -1.77 -12.96
CA ALA A 155 17.00 -2.49 -11.81
C ALA A 155 16.38 -2.04 -10.47
N ASP A 156 15.77 -0.87 -10.42
CA ASP A 156 15.12 -0.32 -9.24
C ASP A 156 13.67 -0.83 -9.08
N ASP A 157 13.12 -1.50 -10.10
CA ASP A 157 11.79 -2.09 -10.07
C ASP A 157 11.78 -3.37 -9.21
N PRO A 158 11.16 -3.34 -8.02
CA PRO A 158 11.19 -4.49 -7.11
C PRO A 158 10.55 -5.75 -7.70
N THR A 159 9.63 -5.58 -8.67
CA THR A 159 8.97 -6.72 -9.31
C THR A 159 9.89 -7.48 -10.26
N LYS A 160 10.91 -6.84 -10.79
CA LYS A 160 11.90 -7.45 -11.69
C LYS A 160 13.04 -8.09 -10.94
N SER A 161 13.48 -7.50 -9.83
CA SER A 161 14.55 -8.06 -9.00
C SER A 161 14.11 -9.34 -8.27
N ALA A 162 12.83 -9.51 -7.96
CA ALA A 162 12.29 -10.73 -7.34
C ALA A 162 12.18 -11.92 -8.33
N ALA A 163 12.16 -11.66 -9.64
CA ALA A 163 12.07 -12.73 -10.67
C ALA A 163 13.43 -13.32 -11.05
N ALA A 164 14.54 -12.77 -10.54
CA ALA A 164 15.91 -13.19 -10.84
C ALA A 164 16.55 -14.10 -9.75
N GLN A 165 15.78 -14.48 -8.73
CA GLN A 165 16.15 -15.44 -7.67
C GLN A 165 15.31 -16.72 -7.81
#